data_9a63f7a4fec32b8819a691e3a8478759
#
_entry.id   9a63f7a4fec32b8819a691e3a8478759
#
_cell.length_a   1.000
_cell.length_b   1.000
_cell.length_c   1.000
_cell.angle_alpha   90.00
_cell.angle_beta   90.00
_cell.angle_gamma   90.00
#
_symmetry.space_group_name_H-M   'P 1'
#
loop_
_entity.id
_entity.type
_entity.pdbx_description
1 polymer ?
#
loop_
_entity_poly.entity_id
_entity_poly.type
_entity_poly.pdbx_seq_one_letter_code
_entity_poly.pdbx_strand_id
1 'polypeptide(L)'
;MNTNVNNDIPTLMRTMGKASKSAAAILSTANSEAKNTALIEAARSLRSRSDRIIDANAKDMNAGIKKGLKGSFLDRLQLDHDSIESMAKGLEAIAMLAEPVGCTLSRWERPNGLLIERISTPLGVIGVIYESRPNVTADAGALCLKSGNAVILRGGSESFHSASAIIVSLKEGLKIAGLPEASIQLVPTSSRDAVGELLRLTDFVD
;
A
#
# COMPACT_ATOMS: atom_id res chain seq x y z
N MET A 1 19.21 -22.63 5.29
CA MET A 1 18.18 -22.91 6.29
C MET A 1 16.85 -22.49 5.72
N ASN A 2 16.09 -23.44 5.14
CA ASN A 2 14.72 -23.19 4.67
C ASN A 2 13.80 -23.21 5.90
N THR A 3 13.55 -22.05 6.49
CA THR A 3 12.51 -21.91 7.49
C THR A 3 11.15 -22.02 6.80
N ASN A 4 10.36 -22.99 7.21
CA ASN A 4 8.99 -23.27 6.80
C ASN A 4 8.07 -22.05 7.05
N VAL A 5 8.06 -21.09 6.14
CA VAL A 5 7.14 -19.92 6.17
C VAL A 5 5.69 -20.35 5.90
N ASN A 6 5.47 -21.56 5.40
CA ASN A 6 4.14 -22.04 5.02
C ASN A 6 3.31 -22.61 6.18
N ASN A 7 3.88 -22.81 7.39
CA ASN A 7 3.14 -23.52 8.46
C ASN A 7 2.37 -22.61 9.42
N ASP A 8 2.44 -21.25 9.27
CA ASP A 8 1.73 -20.38 10.19
C ASP A 8 1.22 -19.06 9.52
N ILE A 9 0.53 -19.22 8.39
CA ILE A 9 -0.12 -18.10 7.70
C ILE A 9 -1.10 -17.34 8.62
N PRO A 10 -1.95 -18.01 9.43
CA PRO A 10 -2.82 -17.31 10.37
C PRO A 10 -2.06 -16.40 11.35
N THR A 11 -0.98 -16.89 11.98
CA THR A 11 -0.15 -16.07 12.89
C THR A 11 0.55 -14.90 12.16
N LEU A 12 1.08 -15.16 10.97
CA LEU A 12 1.64 -14.09 10.13
C LEU A 12 0.62 -12.98 9.89
N MET A 13 -0.58 -13.36 9.42
CA MET A 13 -1.62 -12.39 9.07
C MET A 13 -2.14 -11.64 10.29
N ARG A 14 -2.30 -12.30 11.44
CA ARG A 14 -2.66 -11.63 12.71
C ARG A 14 -1.57 -10.65 13.16
N THR A 15 -0.30 -11.01 13.03
CA THR A 15 0.83 -10.13 13.37
C THR A 15 0.83 -8.88 12.47
N MET A 16 0.62 -9.05 11.17
CA MET A 16 0.47 -7.95 10.23
C MET A 16 -0.73 -7.08 10.55
N GLY A 17 -1.89 -7.68 10.83
CA GLY A 17 -3.11 -6.97 11.22
C GLY A 17 -2.90 -6.11 12.46
N LYS A 18 -2.30 -6.68 13.52
CA LYS A 18 -1.97 -5.95 14.75
C LYS A 18 -1.03 -4.77 14.51
N ALA A 19 0.01 -4.98 13.70
CA ALA A 19 0.96 -3.93 13.34
C ALA A 19 0.29 -2.80 12.53
N SER A 20 -0.56 -3.15 11.54
CA SER A 20 -1.33 -2.17 10.77
C SER A 20 -2.32 -1.39 11.63
N LYS A 21 -3.00 -2.04 12.59
CA LYS A 21 -3.94 -1.34 13.50
C LYS A 21 -3.22 -0.31 14.37
N SER A 22 -2.04 -0.67 14.88
CA SER A 22 -1.20 0.28 15.63
C SER A 22 -0.71 1.43 14.75
N ALA A 23 -0.33 1.15 13.50
CA ALA A 23 0.09 2.17 12.55
C ALA A 23 -1.07 3.11 12.14
N ALA A 24 -2.28 2.56 11.94
CA ALA A 24 -3.47 3.34 11.61
C ALA A 24 -3.82 4.36 12.71
N ALA A 25 -3.66 3.98 13.98
CA ALA A 25 -3.85 4.90 15.10
C ALA A 25 -2.89 6.11 15.05
N ILE A 26 -1.64 5.90 14.61
CA ILE A 26 -0.66 6.99 14.43
C ILE A 26 -1.02 7.82 13.19
N LEU A 27 -1.37 7.16 12.07
CA LEU A 27 -1.72 7.85 10.82
C LEU A 27 -2.96 8.72 10.95
N SER A 28 -3.94 8.34 11.79
CA SER A 28 -5.19 9.10 11.98
C SER A 28 -4.96 10.52 12.49
N THR A 29 -3.82 10.76 13.13
CA THR A 29 -3.42 12.07 13.68
C THR A 29 -2.17 12.64 13.00
N ALA A 30 -1.62 11.94 12.00
CA ALA A 30 -0.45 12.41 11.26
C ALA A 30 -0.80 13.67 10.44
N ASN A 31 0.07 14.66 10.46
CA ASN A 31 -0.14 15.87 9.67
C ASN A 31 0.04 15.59 8.17
N SER A 32 -0.51 16.48 7.34
CA SER A 32 -0.43 16.37 5.89
C SER A 32 1.01 16.40 5.37
N GLU A 33 1.88 17.20 6.01
CA GLU A 33 3.27 17.34 5.63
C GLU A 33 4.04 16.02 5.73
N ALA A 34 3.90 15.29 6.83
CA ALA A 34 4.53 13.98 7.00
C ALA A 34 4.08 12.98 5.94
N LYS A 35 2.77 12.92 5.65
CA LYS A 35 2.22 12.06 4.60
C LYS A 35 2.74 12.43 3.21
N ASN A 36 2.78 13.74 2.91
CA ASN A 36 3.31 14.23 1.64
C ASN A 36 4.80 13.96 1.49
N THR A 37 5.58 14.18 2.54
CA THR A 37 7.01 13.85 2.57
C THR A 37 7.23 12.36 2.31
N ALA A 38 6.47 11.48 2.96
CA ALA A 38 6.57 10.04 2.73
C ALA A 38 6.33 9.68 1.26
N LEU A 39 5.34 10.28 0.61
CA LEU A 39 5.02 10.02 -0.80
C LEU A 39 6.11 10.55 -1.74
N ILE A 40 6.64 11.75 -1.50
CA ILE A 40 7.71 12.35 -2.31
C ILE A 40 9.00 11.53 -2.18
N GLU A 41 9.38 11.13 -0.97
CA GLU A 41 10.58 10.32 -0.74
C GLU A 41 10.42 8.89 -1.29
N ALA A 42 9.21 8.32 -1.24
CA ALA A 42 8.91 7.07 -1.90
C ALA A 42 9.06 7.18 -3.43
N ALA A 43 8.62 8.28 -4.04
CA ALA A 43 8.80 8.56 -5.47
C ALA A 43 10.29 8.66 -5.85
N ARG A 44 11.10 9.35 -5.04
CA ARG A 44 12.56 9.41 -5.22
C ARG A 44 13.21 8.03 -5.11
N SER A 45 12.77 7.23 -4.13
CA SER A 45 13.26 5.87 -3.94
C SER A 45 12.87 4.95 -5.11
N LEU A 46 11.66 5.07 -5.67
CA LEU A 46 11.27 4.33 -6.88
C LEU A 46 12.23 4.62 -8.04
N ARG A 47 12.53 5.89 -8.30
CA ARG A 47 13.48 6.30 -9.35
C ARG A 47 14.87 5.74 -9.10
N SER A 48 15.39 5.88 -7.89
CA SER A 48 16.75 5.41 -7.54
C SER A 48 16.90 3.89 -7.56
N ARG A 49 15.80 3.15 -7.41
CA ARG A 49 15.74 1.68 -7.42
C ARG A 49 15.19 1.10 -8.72
N SER A 50 15.03 1.93 -9.76
CA SER A 50 14.38 1.55 -11.02
C SER A 50 14.93 0.24 -11.59
N ASP A 51 16.27 0.13 -11.73
CA ASP A 51 16.89 -1.09 -12.26
C ASP A 51 16.58 -2.32 -11.42
N ARG A 52 16.59 -2.19 -10.08
CA ARG A 52 16.26 -3.31 -9.17
C ARG A 52 14.80 -3.75 -9.30
N ILE A 53 13.90 -2.81 -9.54
CA ILE A 53 12.48 -3.11 -9.76
C ILE A 53 12.29 -3.83 -11.10
N ILE A 54 12.99 -3.39 -12.15
CA ILE A 54 12.99 -4.03 -13.47
C ILE A 54 13.58 -5.44 -13.40
N ASP A 55 14.68 -5.65 -12.67
CA ASP A 55 15.27 -6.97 -12.45
C ASP A 55 14.29 -7.92 -11.71
N ALA A 56 13.55 -7.39 -10.74
CA ALA A 56 12.52 -8.15 -10.04
C ALA A 56 11.35 -8.47 -10.98
N ASN A 57 10.93 -7.52 -11.81
CA ASN A 57 9.88 -7.71 -12.81
C ASN A 57 10.28 -8.75 -13.88
N ALA A 58 11.54 -8.76 -14.31
CA ALA A 58 12.03 -9.78 -15.25
C ALA A 58 11.86 -11.20 -14.71
N LYS A 59 11.96 -11.41 -13.38
CA LYS A 59 11.68 -12.72 -12.75
C LYS A 59 10.21 -13.09 -12.86
N ASP A 60 9.32 -12.15 -12.59
CA ASP A 60 7.87 -12.34 -12.72
C ASP A 60 7.49 -12.60 -14.18
N MET A 61 8.01 -11.82 -15.12
CA MET A 61 7.78 -11.99 -16.56
C MET A 61 8.23 -13.38 -17.05
N ASN A 62 9.44 -13.81 -16.70
CA ASN A 62 9.96 -15.11 -17.06
C ASN A 62 9.11 -16.26 -16.48
N ALA A 63 8.66 -16.12 -15.23
CA ALA A 63 7.75 -17.09 -14.59
C ALA A 63 6.39 -17.11 -15.28
N GLY A 64 5.84 -15.95 -15.65
CA GLY A 64 4.60 -15.81 -16.38
C GLY A 64 4.64 -16.49 -17.76
N ILE A 65 5.69 -16.23 -18.54
CA ILE A 65 5.90 -16.85 -19.86
C ILE A 65 5.99 -18.38 -19.72
N LYS A 66 6.74 -18.88 -18.74
CA LYS A 66 6.84 -20.33 -18.48
C LYS A 66 5.49 -20.97 -18.11
N LYS A 67 4.60 -20.22 -17.44
CA LYS A 67 3.23 -20.65 -17.14
C LYS A 67 2.27 -20.52 -18.33
N GLY A 68 2.72 -20.03 -19.48
CA GLY A 68 1.91 -19.88 -20.69
C GLY A 68 1.02 -18.65 -20.70
N LEU A 69 1.29 -17.64 -19.86
CA LEU A 69 0.60 -16.35 -19.91
C LEU A 69 0.93 -15.64 -21.21
N LYS A 70 -0.06 -15.00 -21.86
CA LYS A 70 0.08 -14.36 -23.17
C LYS A 70 -0.68 -13.04 -23.25
N GLY A 71 -0.31 -12.22 -24.24
CA GLY A 71 -1.03 -11.00 -24.64
C GLY A 71 -1.22 -10.02 -23.51
N SER A 72 -2.40 -9.49 -23.36
CA SER A 72 -2.74 -8.43 -22.41
C SER A 72 -2.42 -8.73 -20.93
N PHE A 73 -2.20 -9.98 -20.57
CA PHE A 73 -1.78 -10.32 -19.22
C PHE A 73 -0.31 -9.96 -18.99
N LEU A 74 0.56 -10.33 -19.94
CA LEU A 74 1.98 -9.97 -19.89
C LEU A 74 2.18 -8.46 -20.01
N ASP A 75 1.39 -7.79 -20.87
CA ASP A 75 1.44 -6.33 -21.03
C ASP A 75 1.14 -5.59 -19.71
N ARG A 76 0.19 -6.13 -18.91
CA ARG A 76 -0.14 -5.55 -17.59
C ARG A 76 0.89 -5.85 -16.50
N LEU A 77 1.63 -6.94 -16.66
CA LEU A 77 2.66 -7.36 -15.71
C LEU A 77 3.99 -6.64 -15.94
N GLN A 78 4.27 -6.29 -17.19
CA GLN A 78 5.55 -5.70 -17.60
C GLN A 78 5.74 -4.32 -16.99
N LEU A 79 6.94 -4.09 -16.46
CA LEU A 79 7.44 -2.79 -16.02
C LEU A 79 8.71 -2.44 -16.81
N ASP A 80 8.77 -1.19 -17.22
CA ASP A 80 9.94 -0.53 -17.80
C ASP A 80 10.24 0.77 -17.03
N HIS A 81 11.25 1.51 -17.45
CA HIS A 81 11.61 2.78 -16.82
C HIS A 81 10.46 3.82 -16.88
N ASP A 82 9.71 3.85 -17.98
CA ASP A 82 8.58 4.78 -18.15
C ASP A 82 7.43 4.44 -17.19
N SER A 83 7.18 3.15 -16.98
CA SER A 83 6.20 2.66 -16.00
C SER A 83 6.58 3.06 -14.57
N ILE A 84 7.87 2.95 -14.21
CA ILE A 84 8.37 3.34 -12.89
C ILE A 84 8.32 4.85 -12.71
N GLU A 85 8.70 5.62 -13.74
CA GLU A 85 8.56 7.08 -13.71
C GLU A 85 7.10 7.50 -13.59
N SER A 86 6.18 6.81 -14.27
CA SER A 86 4.73 7.04 -14.14
C SER A 86 4.22 6.78 -12.71
N MET A 87 4.69 5.69 -12.06
CA MET A 87 4.37 5.43 -10.66
C MET A 87 4.91 6.54 -9.75
N ALA A 88 6.15 6.98 -9.94
CA ALA A 88 6.76 8.04 -9.15
C ALA A 88 5.98 9.36 -9.28
N LYS A 89 5.62 9.75 -10.51
CA LYS A 89 4.74 10.90 -10.78
C LYS A 89 3.36 10.75 -10.15
N GLY A 90 2.81 9.52 -10.14
CA GLY A 90 1.56 9.22 -9.47
C GLY A 90 1.63 9.51 -7.97
N LEU A 91 2.70 9.09 -7.29
CA LEU A 91 2.90 9.37 -5.88
C LEU A 91 3.03 10.88 -5.61
N GLU A 92 3.78 11.60 -6.45
CA GLU A 92 3.92 13.05 -6.37
C GLU A 92 2.58 13.76 -6.56
N ALA A 93 1.78 13.33 -7.54
CA ALA A 93 0.44 13.85 -7.77
C ALA A 93 -0.49 13.61 -6.58
N ILE A 94 -0.44 12.42 -5.97
CA ILE A 94 -1.22 12.11 -4.75
C ILE A 94 -0.77 12.99 -3.58
N ALA A 95 0.54 13.26 -3.43
CA ALA A 95 1.05 14.16 -2.41
C ALA A 95 0.46 15.58 -2.54
N MET A 96 0.24 16.05 -3.77
CA MET A 96 -0.33 17.38 -4.06
C MET A 96 -1.85 17.46 -3.87
N LEU A 97 -2.56 16.35 -3.71
CA LEU A 97 -3.99 16.39 -3.41
C LEU A 97 -4.26 17.13 -2.10
N ALA A 98 -5.42 17.77 -2.01
CA ALA A 98 -5.90 18.37 -0.78
C ALA A 98 -5.95 17.31 0.35
N GLU A 99 -5.71 17.76 1.58
CA GLU A 99 -5.80 16.86 2.76
C GLU A 99 -7.24 16.39 2.93
N PRO A 100 -7.51 15.07 2.87
CA PRO A 100 -8.86 14.57 2.99
C PRO A 100 -9.30 14.36 4.45
N VAL A 101 -8.35 14.31 5.40
CA VAL A 101 -8.64 14.05 6.81
C VAL A 101 -8.91 15.35 7.55
N GLY A 102 -9.95 15.37 8.39
CA GLY A 102 -10.30 16.54 9.19
C GLY A 102 -11.06 17.63 8.43
N CYS A 103 -11.46 17.38 7.17
CA CYS A 103 -12.24 18.34 6.40
C CYS A 103 -13.67 18.45 6.94
N THR A 104 -14.15 19.68 7.17
CA THR A 104 -15.54 19.92 7.52
C THR A 104 -16.44 19.69 6.31
N LEU A 105 -17.23 18.61 6.36
CA LEU A 105 -18.16 18.24 5.29
C LEU A 105 -19.49 19.01 5.39
N SER A 106 -19.91 19.35 6.62
CA SER A 106 -21.10 20.15 6.90
C SER A 106 -21.01 20.76 8.30
N ARG A 107 -21.70 21.89 8.49
CA ARG A 107 -21.71 22.63 9.74
C ARG A 107 -23.11 23.21 9.94
N TRP A 108 -23.65 23.13 11.15
CA TRP A 108 -24.93 23.74 11.49
C TRP A 108 -25.00 24.08 12.98
N GLU A 109 -25.78 25.11 13.30
CA GLU A 109 -26.03 25.55 14.67
C GLU A 109 -27.43 25.12 15.12
N ARG A 110 -27.54 24.74 16.36
CA ARG A 110 -28.83 24.40 16.98
C ARG A 110 -29.40 25.63 17.70
N PRO A 111 -30.74 25.68 17.96
CA PRO A 111 -31.36 26.82 18.63
C PRO A 111 -30.79 27.15 20.02
N ASN A 112 -30.15 26.19 20.68
CA ASN A 112 -29.48 26.38 21.97
C ASN A 112 -28.01 26.87 21.85
N GLY A 113 -27.56 27.27 20.66
CA GLY A 113 -26.19 27.73 20.40
C GLY A 113 -25.16 26.63 20.22
N LEU A 114 -25.54 25.33 20.26
CA LEU A 114 -24.63 24.23 20.00
C LEU A 114 -24.23 24.19 18.51
N LEU A 115 -22.93 24.26 18.26
CA LEU A 115 -22.36 24.12 16.93
C LEU A 115 -22.02 22.65 16.69
N ILE A 116 -22.53 22.08 15.60
CA ILE A 116 -22.27 20.72 15.16
C ILE A 116 -21.53 20.75 13.85
N GLU A 117 -20.44 19.99 13.76
CA GLU A 117 -19.66 19.80 12.53
C GLU A 117 -19.55 18.32 12.19
N ARG A 118 -19.72 18.01 10.92
CA ARG A 118 -19.40 16.70 10.36
C ARG A 118 -18.04 16.79 9.69
N ILE A 119 -17.08 16.03 10.19
CA ILE A 119 -15.71 16.01 9.65
C ILE A 119 -15.39 14.64 9.03
N SER A 120 -14.50 14.62 8.04
CA SER A 120 -13.97 13.38 7.46
C SER A 120 -12.91 12.77 8.36
N THR A 121 -12.96 11.45 8.53
CA THR A 121 -12.00 10.68 9.32
C THR A 121 -11.50 9.49 8.50
N PRO A 122 -10.27 8.98 8.76
CA PRO A 122 -9.82 7.72 8.17
C PRO A 122 -10.72 6.55 8.56
N LEU A 123 -10.78 5.53 7.71
CA LEU A 123 -11.47 4.27 8.03
C LEU A 123 -10.69 3.46 9.07
N GLY A 124 -9.37 3.40 8.93
CA GLY A 124 -8.49 2.62 9.80
C GLY A 124 -7.52 1.76 8.99
N VAL A 125 -7.70 0.45 8.96
CA VAL A 125 -6.88 -0.49 8.19
C VAL A 125 -7.68 -0.99 6.99
N ILE A 126 -7.12 -0.86 5.79
CA ILE A 126 -7.73 -1.30 4.54
C ILE A 126 -7.01 -2.55 4.04
N GLY A 127 -7.76 -3.61 3.74
CA GLY A 127 -7.26 -4.76 2.99
C GLY A 127 -7.47 -4.55 1.48
N VAL A 128 -6.39 -4.58 0.69
CA VAL A 128 -6.48 -4.45 -0.78
C VAL A 128 -5.99 -5.73 -1.45
N ILE A 129 -6.92 -6.43 -2.10
CA ILE A 129 -6.63 -7.62 -2.91
C ILE A 129 -6.74 -7.20 -4.37
N TYR A 130 -5.67 -7.40 -5.13
CA TYR A 130 -5.61 -6.96 -6.53
C TYR A 130 -4.96 -8.01 -7.43
N GLU A 131 -5.24 -7.91 -8.72
CA GLU A 131 -4.64 -8.77 -9.74
C GLU A 131 -3.15 -8.44 -9.94
N SER A 132 -2.51 -9.19 -10.82
CA SER A 132 -1.07 -9.08 -11.13
C SER A 132 -0.76 -7.80 -11.93
N ARG A 133 -0.91 -6.66 -11.29
CA ARG A 133 -0.56 -5.32 -11.77
C ARG A 133 0.38 -4.68 -10.76
N PRO A 134 1.70 -4.73 -10.97
CA PRO A 134 2.67 -4.28 -9.97
C PRO A 134 2.50 -2.83 -9.53
N ASN A 135 2.09 -1.92 -10.44
CA ASN A 135 1.86 -0.51 -10.16
C ASN A 135 0.79 -0.27 -9.07
N VAL A 136 -0.20 -1.16 -8.95
CA VAL A 136 -1.25 -1.04 -7.92
C VAL A 136 -0.66 -1.07 -6.50
N THR A 137 0.50 -1.71 -6.31
CA THR A 137 1.23 -1.68 -5.03
C THR A 137 1.55 -0.24 -4.61
N ALA A 138 2.02 0.57 -5.55
CA ALA A 138 2.35 1.98 -5.31
C ALA A 138 1.07 2.82 -5.15
N ASP A 139 0.14 2.69 -6.10
CA ASP A 139 -1.07 3.51 -6.17
C ASP A 139 -1.97 3.31 -4.94
N ALA A 140 -2.29 2.06 -4.61
CA ALA A 140 -3.14 1.73 -3.46
C ALA A 140 -2.46 2.11 -2.13
N GLY A 141 -1.14 1.85 -2.01
CA GLY A 141 -0.36 2.24 -0.85
C GLY A 141 -0.39 3.75 -0.62
N ALA A 142 -0.18 4.52 -1.67
CA ALA A 142 -0.15 5.98 -1.62
C ALA A 142 -1.51 6.60 -1.28
N LEU A 143 -2.59 6.13 -1.91
CA LEU A 143 -3.94 6.64 -1.66
C LEU A 143 -4.41 6.33 -0.24
N CYS A 144 -4.13 5.13 0.28
CA CYS A 144 -4.43 4.78 1.67
C CYS A 144 -3.64 5.68 2.63
N LEU A 145 -2.34 5.87 2.42
CA LEU A 145 -1.51 6.73 3.24
C LEU A 145 -2.00 8.18 3.23
N LYS A 146 -2.29 8.75 2.05
CA LYS A 146 -2.79 10.13 1.92
C LYS A 146 -4.09 10.33 2.68
N SER A 147 -4.98 9.35 2.66
CA SER A 147 -6.25 9.37 3.39
C SER A 147 -6.14 8.93 4.87
N GLY A 148 -4.93 8.82 5.41
CA GLY A 148 -4.68 8.52 6.81
C GLY A 148 -4.96 7.07 7.22
N ASN A 149 -5.06 6.16 6.25
CA ASN A 149 -5.33 4.74 6.49
C ASN A 149 -4.05 3.92 6.40
N ALA A 150 -3.92 2.90 7.25
CA ALA A 150 -2.97 1.84 7.01
C ALA A 150 -3.53 0.84 5.99
N VAL A 151 -2.65 0.11 5.30
CA VAL A 151 -3.06 -0.84 4.27
C VAL A 151 -2.26 -2.14 4.33
N ILE A 152 -2.98 -3.25 4.12
CA ILE A 152 -2.41 -4.58 3.89
C ILE A 152 -2.70 -4.93 2.42
N LEU A 153 -1.64 -4.97 1.63
CA LEU A 153 -1.66 -5.22 0.19
C LEU A 153 -1.47 -6.71 -0.08
N ARG A 154 -2.32 -7.29 -0.93
CA ARG A 154 -2.18 -8.66 -1.41
C ARG A 154 -2.32 -8.69 -2.93
N GLY A 155 -1.19 -8.66 -3.63
CA GLY A 155 -1.13 -8.78 -5.09
C GLY A 155 -1.23 -10.21 -5.60
N GLY A 156 -1.46 -10.37 -6.89
CA GLY A 156 -1.40 -11.67 -7.57
C GLY A 156 -0.03 -12.34 -7.45
N SER A 157 0.00 -13.67 -7.51
CA SER A 157 1.24 -14.46 -7.40
C SER A 157 2.24 -14.17 -8.54
N GLU A 158 1.74 -13.71 -9.67
CA GLU A 158 2.52 -13.45 -10.87
C GLU A 158 3.32 -12.14 -10.80
N SER A 159 2.97 -11.22 -9.90
CA SER A 159 3.66 -9.93 -9.69
C SER A 159 4.40 -9.84 -8.35
N PHE A 160 4.63 -10.97 -7.70
CA PHE A 160 5.14 -11.02 -6.33
C PHE A 160 6.52 -10.37 -6.16
N HIS A 161 7.46 -10.64 -7.07
CA HIS A 161 8.81 -10.06 -6.99
C HIS A 161 8.79 -8.56 -7.26
N SER A 162 8.04 -8.12 -8.27
CA SER A 162 7.86 -6.70 -8.59
C SER A 162 7.22 -5.93 -7.42
N ALA A 163 6.11 -6.44 -6.89
CA ALA A 163 5.44 -5.83 -5.74
C ALA A 163 6.36 -5.77 -4.51
N SER A 164 7.15 -6.83 -4.27
CA SER A 164 8.14 -6.87 -3.19
C SER A 164 9.29 -5.88 -3.37
N ALA A 165 9.65 -5.53 -4.60
CA ALA A 165 10.66 -4.50 -4.86
C ALA A 165 10.08 -3.09 -4.68
N ILE A 166 8.84 -2.86 -5.13
CA ILE A 166 8.14 -1.57 -5.00
C ILE A 166 7.87 -1.22 -3.53
N ILE A 167 7.42 -2.17 -2.70
CA ILE A 167 7.10 -1.91 -1.29
C ILE A 167 8.31 -1.39 -0.50
N VAL A 168 9.53 -1.76 -0.90
CA VAL A 168 10.76 -1.25 -0.25
C VAL A 168 10.85 0.26 -0.39
N SER A 169 10.53 0.80 -1.57
CA SER A 169 10.54 2.25 -1.82
C SER A 169 9.48 2.99 -1.01
N LEU A 170 8.28 2.41 -0.87
CA LEU A 170 7.21 2.99 -0.05
C LEU A 170 7.61 3.03 1.44
N LYS A 171 8.19 1.94 1.95
CA LYS A 171 8.68 1.88 3.34
C LYS A 171 9.82 2.84 3.61
N GLU A 172 10.71 3.05 2.64
CA GLU A 172 11.79 4.04 2.76
C GLU A 172 11.22 5.46 2.90
N GLY A 173 10.23 5.82 2.11
CA GLY A 173 9.51 7.09 2.23
C GLY A 173 8.85 7.26 3.61
N LEU A 174 8.14 6.24 4.10
CA LEU A 174 7.55 6.24 5.44
C LEU A 174 8.61 6.47 6.52
N LYS A 175 9.73 5.76 6.45
CA LYS A 175 10.84 5.87 7.40
C LYS A 175 11.43 7.28 7.44
N ILE A 176 11.67 7.89 6.27
CA ILE A 176 12.23 9.25 6.17
C ILE A 176 11.24 10.28 6.77
N ALA A 177 9.95 10.06 6.58
CA ALA A 177 8.90 10.93 7.12
C ALA A 177 8.60 10.67 8.62
N GLY A 178 9.26 9.73 9.27
CA GLY A 178 9.00 9.36 10.66
C GLY A 178 7.67 8.64 10.88
N LEU A 179 7.07 8.08 9.82
CA LEU A 179 5.84 7.32 9.88
C LEU A 179 6.12 5.82 10.05
N PRO A 180 5.20 5.06 10.70
CA PRO A 180 5.39 3.63 10.88
C PRO A 180 5.47 2.87 9.55
N GLU A 181 6.49 2.03 9.37
CA GLU A 181 6.61 1.19 8.17
C GLU A 181 5.43 0.20 8.00
N ALA A 182 4.75 -0.14 9.10
CA ALA A 182 3.55 -0.97 9.09
C ALA A 182 2.31 -0.26 8.54
N SER A 183 2.42 1.04 8.21
CA SER A 183 1.35 1.79 7.52
C SER A 183 1.05 1.24 6.13
N ILE A 184 2.08 0.69 5.45
CA ILE A 184 1.90 0.04 4.14
C ILE A 184 2.61 -1.31 4.21
N GLN A 185 1.84 -2.39 4.24
CA GLN A 185 2.35 -3.74 4.28
C GLN A 185 1.97 -4.52 3.02
N LEU A 186 2.89 -5.34 2.53
CA LEU A 186 2.63 -6.34 1.49
C LEU A 186 2.67 -7.72 2.13
N VAL A 187 1.67 -8.55 1.87
CA VAL A 187 1.64 -9.95 2.33
C VAL A 187 2.84 -10.71 1.73
N PRO A 188 3.77 -11.23 2.55
CA PRO A 188 5.06 -11.76 2.07
C PRO A 188 4.97 -13.21 1.58
N THR A 189 3.81 -13.61 1.08
CA THR A 189 3.58 -14.95 0.51
C THR A 189 2.62 -14.91 -0.67
N SER A 190 2.85 -15.77 -1.63
CA SER A 190 1.95 -15.98 -2.77
C SER A 190 0.82 -16.99 -2.48
N SER A 191 0.80 -17.64 -1.29
CA SER A 191 -0.27 -18.57 -0.94
C SER A 191 -1.65 -17.91 -0.99
N ARG A 192 -2.63 -18.65 -1.52
CA ARG A 192 -4.03 -18.21 -1.53
C ARG A 192 -4.66 -18.27 -0.14
N ASP A 193 -4.12 -19.04 0.78
CA ASP A 193 -4.63 -19.13 2.15
C ASP A 193 -4.53 -17.77 2.87
N ALA A 194 -3.49 -16.97 2.54
CA ALA A 194 -3.34 -15.62 3.07
C ALA A 194 -4.49 -14.68 2.67
N VAL A 195 -5.15 -14.91 1.52
CA VAL A 195 -6.36 -14.16 1.13
C VAL A 195 -7.51 -14.51 2.06
N GLY A 196 -7.73 -15.81 2.31
CA GLY A 196 -8.76 -16.27 3.24
C GLY A 196 -8.55 -15.72 4.65
N GLU A 197 -7.30 -15.71 5.12
CA GLU A 197 -6.97 -15.14 6.43
C GLU A 197 -7.14 -13.62 6.46
N LEU A 198 -6.76 -12.89 5.41
CA LEU A 198 -6.97 -11.44 5.32
C LEU A 198 -8.46 -11.07 5.47
N LEU A 199 -9.34 -11.83 4.79
CA LEU A 199 -10.79 -11.62 4.86
C LEU A 199 -11.39 -11.97 6.23
N ARG A 200 -10.68 -12.75 7.07
CA ARG A 200 -11.09 -13.10 8.43
C ARG A 200 -10.53 -12.17 9.50
N LEU A 201 -9.65 -11.23 9.16
CA LEU A 201 -9.01 -10.31 10.10
C LEU A 201 -9.94 -9.19 10.59
N THR A 202 -11.19 -9.48 10.88
CA THR A 202 -12.22 -8.50 11.28
C THR A 202 -11.89 -7.73 12.56
N ASP A 203 -10.97 -8.24 13.39
CA ASP A 203 -10.49 -7.52 14.58
C ASP A 203 -9.52 -6.38 14.22
N PHE A 204 -8.92 -6.41 13.03
CA PHE A 204 -7.81 -5.53 12.63
C PHE A 204 -8.08 -4.74 11.34
N VAL A 205 -8.84 -5.31 10.42
CA VAL A 205 -9.22 -4.69 9.13
C VAL A 205 -10.63 -4.14 9.24
N ASP A 206 -10.82 -2.87 8.87
CA ASP A 206 -12.05 -2.09 9.05
C ASP A 206 -12.97 -2.06 7.83
#